data_a9eaf5c443f1eb36091a198588da25ed
#
_entry.id   a9eaf5c443f1eb36091a198588da25ed
#
_cell.length_a   1.000
_cell.length_b   1.000
_cell.length_c   1.000
_cell.angle_alpha   90.00
_cell.angle_beta   90.00
_cell.angle_gamma   90.00
#
_symmetry.space_group_name_H-M   'P 1'
#
loop_
_entity.id
_entity.type
_entity.pdbx_description
1 polymer ?
#
loop_
_entity_poly.entity_id
_entity_poly.type
_entity_poly.pdbx_seq_one_letter_code
_entity_poly.pdbx_strand_id
1 'polypeptide(L)'
;MTQEEKIALAAAKNAELLALGREEGTPAAIRWALGTFGRRAALSSSLSLEDQTVTQLMVAADKEDTRVFTLDTGRQFPETYELIDRTEMTYGIRIEVFFPDFQKVQEMVREHGINLFYDSIELRHLCCGIRKIEPLKRALDGVEVWITGLRRSQSVTRAHMQMVEYDADDDVLKLNPLLLWSEQDVKDYVRANAIPYNKLHDQGFPSIGCQPCTRAVRPGEDVRAGRWWWEDPDKRECGLHAR
;
A
#
# COMPACT_ATOMS: atom_id res chain seq x y z
N MET A 1 12.67 -18.21 -9.60
CA MET A 1 13.63 -18.34 -8.45
C MET A 1 13.05 -19.28 -7.42
N THR A 2 13.88 -20.10 -6.78
CA THR A 2 13.50 -20.88 -5.59
C THR A 2 13.32 -19.98 -4.37
N GLN A 3 12.66 -20.46 -3.33
CA GLN A 3 12.52 -19.73 -2.06
C GLN A 3 13.89 -19.33 -1.46
N GLU A 4 14.83 -20.26 -1.47
CA GLU A 4 16.20 -20.00 -0.95
C GLU A 4 16.91 -18.90 -1.73
N GLU A 5 16.78 -18.92 -3.07
CA GLU A 5 17.33 -17.87 -3.94
C GLU A 5 16.69 -16.49 -3.65
N LYS A 6 15.37 -16.44 -3.42
CA LYS A 6 14.66 -15.20 -3.07
C LYS A 6 15.14 -14.66 -1.72
N ILE A 7 15.28 -15.51 -0.70
CA ILE A 7 15.79 -15.12 0.62
C ILE A 7 17.20 -14.56 0.53
N ALA A 8 18.09 -15.26 -0.19
CA ALA A 8 19.48 -14.82 -0.36
C ALA A 8 19.57 -13.49 -1.12
N LEU A 9 18.78 -13.34 -2.19
CA LEU A 9 18.71 -12.10 -2.98
C LEU A 9 18.15 -10.94 -2.13
N ALA A 10 17.11 -11.17 -1.35
CA ALA A 10 16.53 -10.16 -0.46
C ALA A 10 17.58 -9.66 0.54
N ALA A 11 18.29 -10.56 1.21
CA ALA A 11 19.31 -10.19 2.18
C ALA A 11 20.45 -9.40 1.55
N ALA A 12 20.97 -9.83 0.39
CA ALA A 12 22.04 -9.16 -0.32
C ALA A 12 21.64 -7.75 -0.78
N LYS A 13 20.46 -7.63 -1.42
CA LYS A 13 19.94 -6.34 -1.90
C LYS A 13 19.56 -5.40 -0.77
N ASN A 14 19.01 -5.90 0.30
CA ASN A 14 18.72 -5.08 1.47
C ASN A 14 19.99 -4.44 2.04
N ALA A 15 21.06 -5.20 2.21
CA ALA A 15 22.35 -4.67 2.70
C ALA A 15 22.94 -3.62 1.74
N GLU A 16 22.94 -3.89 0.43
CA GLU A 16 23.43 -2.97 -0.60
C GLU A 16 22.67 -1.66 -0.58
N LEU A 17 21.33 -1.71 -0.63
CA LEU A 17 20.48 -0.53 -0.76
C LEU A 17 20.46 0.31 0.53
N LEU A 18 20.48 -0.32 1.71
CA LEU A 18 20.56 0.40 2.98
C LEU A 18 21.89 1.15 3.13
N ALA A 19 22.99 0.61 2.60
CA ALA A 19 24.29 1.27 2.63
C ALA A 19 24.34 2.57 1.81
N LEU A 20 23.46 2.72 0.81
CA LEU A 20 23.32 3.95 0.01
C LEU A 20 22.57 5.07 0.75
N GLY A 21 21.89 4.74 1.86
CA GLY A 21 21.04 5.69 2.57
C GLY A 21 19.77 6.06 1.84
N ARG A 22 19.06 7.09 2.34
CA ARG A 22 17.74 7.47 1.82
C ARG A 22 17.77 8.01 0.40
N GLU A 23 18.66 8.98 0.15
CA GLU A 23 18.64 9.77 -1.10
C GLU A 23 19.03 8.96 -2.34
N GLU A 24 20.03 8.10 -2.20
CA GLU A 24 20.51 7.24 -3.28
C GLU A 24 19.84 5.86 -3.27
N GLY A 25 19.53 5.32 -2.09
CA GLY A 25 18.95 3.98 -1.94
C GLY A 25 17.54 3.87 -2.49
N THR A 26 16.69 4.88 -2.28
CA THR A 26 15.31 4.87 -2.81
C THR A 26 15.27 4.77 -4.34
N PRO A 27 15.91 5.68 -5.12
CA PRO A 27 15.89 5.56 -6.57
C PRO A 27 16.67 4.32 -7.08
N ALA A 28 17.72 3.89 -6.38
CA ALA A 28 18.43 2.66 -6.72
C ALA A 28 17.55 1.42 -6.57
N ALA A 29 16.74 1.35 -5.50
CA ALA A 29 15.80 0.26 -5.26
C ALA A 29 14.74 0.15 -6.35
N ILE A 30 14.16 1.28 -6.77
CA ILE A 30 13.18 1.32 -7.87
C ILE A 30 13.84 0.88 -9.18
N ARG A 31 14.99 1.45 -9.55
CA ARG A 31 15.70 1.06 -10.79
C ARG A 31 16.08 -0.42 -10.79
N TRP A 32 16.53 -0.96 -9.66
CA TRP A 32 16.81 -2.39 -9.55
C TRP A 32 15.56 -3.23 -9.80
N ALA A 33 14.44 -2.91 -9.16
CA ALA A 33 13.21 -3.67 -9.29
C ALA A 33 12.71 -3.65 -10.74
N LEU A 34 12.58 -2.47 -11.35
CA LEU A 34 12.09 -2.35 -12.72
C LEU A 34 13.09 -2.93 -13.73
N GLY A 35 14.38 -2.64 -13.62
CA GLY A 35 15.40 -3.12 -14.55
C GLY A 35 15.65 -4.63 -14.51
N THR A 36 15.36 -5.30 -13.35
CA THR A 36 15.56 -6.74 -13.21
C THR A 36 14.28 -7.53 -13.53
N PHE A 37 13.12 -7.01 -13.12
CA PHE A 37 11.87 -7.76 -13.13
C PHE A 37 10.85 -7.19 -14.13
N GLY A 38 11.07 -5.97 -14.63
CA GLY A 38 10.11 -5.31 -15.51
C GLY A 38 8.73 -5.25 -14.87
N ARG A 39 7.68 -5.53 -15.64
CA ARG A 39 6.29 -5.55 -15.17
C ARG A 39 5.94 -6.65 -14.14
N ARG A 40 6.90 -7.56 -13.83
CA ARG A 40 6.76 -8.50 -12.68
C ARG A 40 7.10 -7.83 -11.34
N ALA A 41 7.56 -6.59 -11.36
CA ALA A 41 7.59 -5.70 -10.20
C ALA A 41 6.33 -4.82 -10.23
N ALA A 42 5.51 -4.90 -9.19
CA ALA A 42 4.23 -4.19 -9.15
C ALA A 42 4.02 -3.47 -7.81
N LEU A 43 3.56 -2.23 -7.88
CA LEU A 43 3.16 -1.44 -6.70
C LEU A 43 1.71 -1.75 -6.34
N SER A 44 1.47 -2.18 -5.10
CA SER A 44 0.14 -2.14 -4.51
C SER A 44 -0.14 -0.76 -3.95
N SER A 45 -1.01 -0.01 -4.59
CA SER A 45 -1.32 1.37 -4.21
C SER A 45 -2.64 1.46 -3.46
N SER A 46 -2.61 2.01 -2.25
CA SER A 46 -3.79 2.49 -1.54
C SER A 46 -4.13 3.94 -1.89
N LEU A 47 -3.36 4.54 -2.83
CA LEU A 47 -3.43 5.95 -3.21
C LEU A 47 -3.10 6.92 -2.05
N SER A 48 -2.33 6.43 -1.06
CA SER A 48 -1.75 7.27 -0.01
C SER A 48 -0.67 8.20 -0.56
N LEU A 49 -0.23 9.18 0.24
CA LEU A 49 0.87 10.07 -0.14
C LEU A 49 2.13 9.27 -0.49
N GLU A 50 2.41 8.21 0.28
CA GLU A 50 3.54 7.32 0.08
C GLU A 50 3.45 6.57 -1.25
N ASP A 51 2.29 5.97 -1.53
CA ASP A 51 2.08 5.19 -2.75
C ASP A 51 2.12 6.09 -3.99
N GLN A 52 1.60 7.31 -3.91
CA GLN A 52 1.70 8.30 -4.97
C GLN A 52 3.15 8.74 -5.19
N THR A 53 3.94 8.87 -4.13
CA THR A 53 5.39 9.13 -4.20
C THR A 53 6.11 7.99 -4.93
N VAL A 54 5.83 6.73 -4.56
CA VAL A 54 6.42 5.56 -5.22
C VAL A 54 5.98 5.48 -6.69
N THR A 55 4.70 5.75 -7.00
CA THR A 55 4.19 5.79 -8.37
C THR A 55 5.00 6.78 -9.23
N GLN A 56 5.20 7.99 -8.72
CA GLN A 56 6.00 9.00 -9.43
C GLN A 56 7.45 8.56 -9.62
N LEU A 57 8.08 8.00 -8.60
CA LEU A 57 9.46 7.49 -8.68
C LEU A 57 9.59 6.35 -9.70
N MET A 58 8.61 5.43 -9.77
CA MET A 58 8.59 4.35 -10.76
C MET A 58 8.46 4.90 -12.18
N VAL A 59 7.51 5.81 -12.41
CA VAL A 59 7.31 6.44 -13.74
C VAL A 59 8.56 7.22 -14.17
N ALA A 60 9.21 7.92 -13.25
CA ALA A 60 10.45 8.65 -13.55
C ALA A 60 11.63 7.73 -13.86
N ALA A 61 11.64 6.53 -13.29
CA ALA A 61 12.69 5.53 -13.54
C ALA A 61 12.45 4.78 -14.84
N ASP A 62 11.25 4.25 -15.05
CA ASP A 62 10.83 3.56 -16.27
C ASP A 62 9.29 3.51 -16.34
N LYS A 63 8.73 4.32 -17.23
CA LYS A 63 7.28 4.41 -17.41
C LYS A 63 6.69 3.14 -17.99
N GLU A 64 7.36 2.52 -18.96
CA GLU A 64 6.84 1.35 -19.70
C GLU A 64 6.75 0.11 -18.80
N ASP A 65 7.71 -0.04 -17.89
CA ASP A 65 7.73 -1.12 -16.92
C ASP A 65 6.99 -0.78 -15.62
N THR A 66 6.47 0.44 -15.48
CA THR A 66 5.66 0.83 -14.31
C THR A 66 4.33 0.08 -14.32
N ARG A 67 4.15 -0.79 -13.31
CA ARG A 67 2.89 -1.49 -13.03
C ARG A 67 2.37 -1.10 -11.67
N VAL A 68 1.18 -0.51 -11.63
CA VAL A 68 0.50 -0.11 -10.40
C VAL A 68 -0.87 -0.78 -10.35
N PHE A 69 -1.21 -1.38 -9.22
CA PHE A 69 -2.55 -1.88 -8.98
C PHE A 69 -3.14 -1.32 -7.69
N THR A 70 -4.46 -1.28 -7.63
CA THR A 70 -5.21 -0.92 -6.41
C THR A 70 -6.34 -1.91 -6.14
N LEU A 71 -6.72 -2.00 -4.88
CA LEU A 71 -7.81 -2.86 -4.42
C LEU A 71 -9.04 -2.00 -4.18
N ASP A 72 -10.01 -2.07 -5.09
CA ASP A 72 -11.31 -1.44 -4.85
C ASP A 72 -12.19 -2.36 -4.02
N THR A 73 -12.39 -2.00 -2.78
CA THR A 73 -13.22 -2.76 -1.83
C THR A 73 -14.72 -2.61 -2.09
N GLY A 74 -15.13 -1.74 -3.03
CA GLY A 74 -16.50 -1.29 -3.23
C GLY A 74 -17.03 -0.37 -2.12
N ARG A 75 -16.12 0.16 -1.27
CA ARG A 75 -16.44 1.04 -0.13
C ARG A 75 -15.45 2.19 -0.02
N GLN A 76 -14.84 2.62 -1.14
CA GLN A 76 -13.89 3.73 -1.16
C GLN A 76 -14.62 5.08 -1.11
N PHE A 77 -13.88 6.13 -0.76
CA PHE A 77 -14.36 7.51 -0.88
C PHE A 77 -14.43 7.93 -2.36
N PRO A 78 -15.36 8.81 -2.75
CA PRO A 78 -15.39 9.39 -4.10
C PRO A 78 -14.03 10.03 -4.50
N GLU A 79 -13.38 10.71 -3.56
CA GLU A 79 -12.08 11.36 -3.75
C GLU A 79 -10.96 10.36 -4.09
N THR A 80 -11.11 9.10 -3.69
CA THR A 80 -10.17 8.02 -4.05
C THR A 80 -10.32 7.66 -5.52
N TYR A 81 -11.54 7.54 -6.04
CA TYR A 81 -11.79 7.30 -7.47
C TYR A 81 -11.33 8.47 -8.33
N GLU A 82 -11.60 9.73 -7.92
CA GLU A 82 -11.09 10.91 -8.60
C GLU A 82 -9.55 10.93 -8.66
N LEU A 83 -8.90 10.42 -7.62
CA LEU A 83 -7.43 10.37 -7.59
C LEU A 83 -6.88 9.31 -8.55
N ILE A 84 -7.57 8.18 -8.76
CA ILE A 84 -7.17 7.20 -9.78
C ILE A 84 -7.10 7.89 -11.14
N ASP A 85 -8.19 8.54 -11.57
CA ASP A 85 -8.24 9.24 -12.86
C ASP A 85 -7.15 10.31 -12.98
N ARG A 86 -6.98 11.13 -11.94
CA ARG A 86 -5.93 12.18 -11.95
C ARG A 86 -4.53 11.60 -12.05
N THR A 87 -4.26 10.49 -11.36
CA THR A 87 -2.95 9.82 -11.40
C THR A 87 -2.68 9.25 -12.80
N GLU A 88 -3.66 8.57 -13.40
CA GLU A 88 -3.57 8.04 -14.75
C GLU A 88 -3.33 9.16 -15.78
N MET A 89 -4.08 10.25 -15.69
CA MET A 89 -3.91 11.41 -16.58
C MET A 89 -2.55 12.09 -16.40
N THR A 90 -2.09 12.26 -15.15
CA THR A 90 -0.83 12.97 -14.85
C THR A 90 0.38 12.20 -15.38
N TYR A 91 0.40 10.89 -15.20
CA TYR A 91 1.56 10.07 -15.56
C TYR A 91 1.41 9.34 -16.89
N GLY A 92 0.21 9.31 -17.47
CA GLY A 92 -0.09 8.57 -18.70
C GLY A 92 0.13 7.07 -18.53
N ILE A 93 -0.25 6.52 -17.40
CA ILE A 93 -0.24 5.10 -17.07
C ILE A 93 -1.67 4.60 -16.87
N ARG A 94 -1.85 3.27 -16.68
CA ARG A 94 -3.10 2.69 -16.24
C ARG A 94 -2.89 2.00 -14.88
N ILE A 95 -3.82 2.23 -13.95
CA ILE A 95 -3.86 1.56 -12.65
C ILE A 95 -4.79 0.35 -12.79
N GLU A 96 -4.26 -0.84 -12.54
CA GLU A 96 -5.04 -2.07 -12.53
C GLU A 96 -5.93 -2.10 -11.28
N VAL A 97 -7.25 -2.16 -11.46
CA VAL A 97 -8.20 -2.15 -10.33
C VAL A 97 -8.70 -3.57 -10.09
N PHE A 98 -8.43 -4.11 -8.90
CA PHE A 98 -8.89 -5.42 -8.47
C PHE A 98 -10.09 -5.30 -7.56
N PHE A 99 -11.21 -5.92 -7.96
CA PHE A 99 -12.46 -5.95 -7.19
C PHE A 99 -12.59 -7.26 -6.41
N PRO A 100 -13.31 -7.27 -5.28
CA PRO A 100 -13.66 -8.50 -4.59
C PRO A 100 -14.61 -9.36 -5.44
N ASP A 101 -14.60 -10.66 -5.18
CA ASP A 101 -15.57 -11.57 -5.75
C ASP A 101 -16.99 -11.18 -5.31
N PHE A 102 -17.87 -10.88 -6.28
CA PHE A 102 -19.20 -10.36 -5.99
C PHE A 102 -20.09 -11.37 -5.26
N GLN A 103 -19.93 -12.67 -5.53
CA GLN A 103 -20.72 -13.73 -4.89
C GLN A 103 -20.37 -13.81 -3.41
N LYS A 104 -19.08 -13.81 -3.07
CA LYS A 104 -18.59 -13.79 -1.68
C LYS A 104 -19.05 -12.55 -0.92
N VAL A 105 -19.03 -11.39 -1.58
CA VAL A 105 -19.53 -10.14 -0.98
C VAL A 105 -21.03 -10.23 -0.72
N GLN A 106 -21.80 -10.74 -1.68
CA GLN A 106 -23.26 -10.86 -1.56
C GLN A 106 -23.64 -11.84 -0.44
N GLU A 107 -22.92 -12.97 -0.33
CA GLU A 107 -23.12 -13.96 0.72
C GLU A 107 -22.81 -13.39 2.10
N MET A 108 -21.66 -12.77 2.28
CA MET A 108 -21.25 -12.09 3.51
C MET A 108 -22.28 -11.05 3.96
N VAL A 109 -22.77 -10.23 3.03
CA VAL A 109 -23.77 -9.18 3.34
C VAL A 109 -25.12 -9.80 3.69
N ARG A 110 -25.52 -10.88 3.04
CA ARG A 110 -26.76 -11.60 3.35
C ARG A 110 -26.74 -12.21 4.75
N GLU A 111 -25.58 -12.75 5.17
CA GLU A 111 -25.44 -13.44 6.46
C GLU A 111 -25.22 -12.48 7.63
N HIS A 112 -24.44 -11.43 7.43
CA HIS A 112 -23.96 -10.59 8.51
C HIS A 112 -24.36 -9.11 8.40
N GLY A 113 -25.08 -8.73 7.32
CA GLY A 113 -25.44 -7.34 7.07
C GLY A 113 -24.34 -6.52 6.41
N ILE A 114 -24.73 -5.36 5.87
CA ILE A 114 -23.85 -4.52 5.04
C ILE A 114 -22.73 -3.84 5.82
N ASN A 115 -22.90 -3.65 7.13
CA ASN A 115 -21.95 -2.96 8.02
C ASN A 115 -21.39 -3.87 9.12
N LEU A 116 -21.31 -5.16 8.86
CA LEU A 116 -20.83 -6.20 9.79
C LEU A 116 -19.51 -5.87 10.52
N PHE A 117 -18.68 -5.05 9.93
CA PHE A 117 -17.38 -4.64 10.50
C PHE A 117 -17.49 -3.76 11.75
N TYR A 118 -18.68 -3.26 12.11
CA TYR A 118 -18.92 -2.56 13.38
C TYR A 118 -19.25 -3.53 14.51
N ASP A 119 -19.72 -4.74 14.21
CA ASP A 119 -20.28 -5.64 15.20
C ASP A 119 -19.19 -6.43 15.95
N SER A 120 -18.09 -6.78 15.29
CA SER A 120 -16.93 -7.38 15.94
C SER A 120 -15.64 -7.27 15.11
N ILE A 121 -14.49 -7.51 15.76
CA ILE A 121 -13.18 -7.56 15.09
C ILE A 121 -13.12 -8.72 14.09
N GLU A 122 -13.69 -9.87 14.44
CA GLU A 122 -13.75 -11.06 13.59
C GLU A 122 -14.54 -10.77 12.31
N LEU A 123 -15.68 -10.11 12.41
CA LEU A 123 -16.49 -9.71 11.25
C LEU A 123 -15.80 -8.62 10.42
N ARG A 124 -15.04 -7.73 11.06
CA ARG A 124 -14.19 -6.80 10.32
C ARG A 124 -13.08 -7.54 9.56
N HIS A 125 -12.45 -8.53 10.17
CA HIS A 125 -11.44 -9.36 9.50
C HIS A 125 -12.05 -10.15 8.36
N LEU A 126 -13.24 -10.72 8.52
CA LEU A 126 -13.98 -11.37 7.43
C LEU A 126 -14.21 -10.41 6.26
N CYS A 127 -14.71 -9.20 6.54
CA CYS A 127 -14.91 -8.17 5.52
C CYS A 127 -13.61 -7.81 4.80
N CYS A 128 -12.51 -7.60 5.54
CA CYS A 128 -11.19 -7.31 4.95
C CYS A 128 -10.64 -8.51 4.18
N GLY A 129 -10.86 -9.72 4.66
CA GLY A 129 -10.47 -10.95 3.99
C GLY A 129 -11.06 -11.05 2.58
N ILE A 130 -12.37 -10.89 2.49
CA ILE A 130 -13.11 -10.97 1.22
C ILE A 130 -12.80 -9.77 0.32
N ARG A 131 -12.75 -8.54 0.88
CA ARG A 131 -12.67 -7.32 0.07
C ARG A 131 -11.25 -6.85 -0.24
N LYS A 132 -10.22 -7.39 0.43
CA LYS A 132 -8.83 -6.96 0.25
C LYS A 132 -7.87 -8.12 0.07
N ILE A 133 -7.86 -9.10 0.99
CA ILE A 133 -6.83 -10.15 1.00
C ILE A 133 -6.99 -11.07 -0.21
N GLU A 134 -8.21 -11.48 -0.52
CA GLU A 134 -8.48 -12.30 -1.70
C GLU A 134 -8.13 -11.57 -3.01
N PRO A 135 -8.58 -10.32 -3.25
CA PRO A 135 -8.15 -9.56 -4.43
C PRO A 135 -6.63 -9.31 -4.49
N LEU A 136 -5.96 -9.11 -3.35
CA LEU A 136 -4.51 -8.97 -3.31
C LEU A 136 -3.81 -10.22 -3.84
N LYS A 137 -4.23 -11.41 -3.42
CA LYS A 137 -3.65 -12.67 -3.90
C LYS A 137 -3.76 -12.81 -5.42
N ARG A 138 -4.89 -12.40 -6.00
CA ARG A 138 -5.07 -12.38 -7.47
C ARG A 138 -4.19 -11.32 -8.15
N ALA A 139 -4.02 -10.15 -7.52
CA ALA A 139 -3.17 -9.09 -8.04
C ALA A 139 -1.68 -9.45 -8.02
N LEU A 140 -1.27 -10.27 -7.05
CA LEU A 140 0.10 -10.75 -6.91
C LEU A 140 0.41 -11.98 -7.77
N ASP A 141 -0.57 -12.55 -8.47
CA ASP A 141 -0.31 -13.65 -9.38
C ASP A 141 0.65 -13.21 -10.50
N GLY A 142 1.76 -13.95 -10.66
CA GLY A 142 2.84 -13.64 -11.59
C GLY A 142 3.73 -12.43 -11.18
N VAL A 143 3.52 -11.83 -10.00
CA VAL A 143 4.43 -10.81 -9.43
C VAL A 143 5.62 -11.50 -8.77
N GLU A 144 6.82 -11.00 -9.03
CA GLU A 144 8.05 -11.43 -8.35
C GLU A 144 8.53 -10.41 -7.31
N VAL A 145 8.23 -9.12 -7.52
CA VAL A 145 8.53 -8.05 -6.56
C VAL A 145 7.28 -7.26 -6.24
N TRP A 146 6.82 -7.38 -5.02
CA TRP A 146 5.71 -6.57 -4.48
C TRP A 146 6.25 -5.27 -3.89
N ILE A 147 6.04 -4.16 -4.56
CA ILE A 147 6.44 -2.82 -4.12
C ILE A 147 5.34 -2.23 -3.24
N THR A 148 5.74 -1.59 -2.14
CA THR A 148 4.82 -0.93 -1.19
C THR A 148 5.29 0.48 -0.84
N GLY A 149 4.39 1.33 -0.34
CA GLY A 149 4.71 2.65 0.21
C GLY A 149 5.00 2.63 1.71
N LEU A 150 5.41 1.50 2.29
CA LEU A 150 5.60 1.38 3.72
C LEU A 150 6.85 2.12 4.20
N ARG A 151 6.75 2.77 5.36
CA ARG A 151 7.86 3.44 6.06
C ARG A 151 8.05 2.84 7.45
N ARG A 152 9.29 2.72 7.90
CA ARG A 152 9.59 2.22 9.25
C ARG A 152 8.96 3.09 10.34
N SER A 153 8.92 4.39 10.14
CA SER A 153 8.40 5.37 11.11
C SER A 153 6.87 5.41 11.24
N GLN A 154 6.11 4.66 10.42
CA GLN A 154 4.64 4.70 10.45
C GLN A 154 4.02 3.96 11.64
N SER A 155 4.72 2.99 12.23
CA SER A 155 4.22 2.20 13.36
C SER A 155 5.38 1.50 14.06
N VAL A 156 5.26 1.32 15.39
CA VAL A 156 6.22 0.53 16.18
C VAL A 156 6.32 -0.93 15.71
N THR A 157 5.25 -1.48 15.16
CA THR A 157 5.23 -2.84 14.60
C THR A 157 6.11 -2.99 13.37
N ARG A 158 6.49 -1.87 12.73
CA ARG A 158 7.33 -1.82 11.51
C ARG A 158 8.82 -1.58 11.78
N ALA A 159 9.23 -1.54 13.06
CA ALA A 159 10.63 -1.28 13.43
C ALA A 159 11.63 -2.27 12.81
N HIS A 160 11.20 -3.52 12.57
CA HIS A 160 12.03 -4.60 12.02
C HIS A 160 11.95 -4.75 10.51
N MET A 161 11.12 -3.94 9.82
CA MET A 161 10.99 -3.98 8.38
C MET A 161 12.32 -3.71 7.68
N GLN A 162 12.52 -4.40 6.57
CA GLN A 162 13.66 -4.25 5.68
C GLN A 162 13.27 -3.50 4.40
N MET A 163 14.27 -2.93 3.70
CA MET A 163 14.02 -2.32 2.38
C MET A 163 13.67 -3.38 1.34
N VAL A 164 14.35 -4.53 1.39
CA VAL A 164 13.99 -5.72 0.61
C VAL A 164 13.88 -6.89 1.57
N GLU A 165 12.76 -7.57 1.54
CA GLU A 165 12.49 -8.77 2.35
C GLU A 165 11.78 -9.83 1.52
N TYR A 166 11.86 -11.09 1.95
CA TYR A 166 11.09 -12.17 1.36
C TYR A 166 9.78 -12.31 2.12
N ASP A 167 8.67 -12.21 1.42
CA ASP A 167 7.33 -12.46 1.96
C ASP A 167 6.95 -13.93 1.68
N ALA A 168 6.91 -14.73 2.74
CA ALA A 168 6.67 -16.16 2.66
C ALA A 168 5.19 -16.52 2.38
N ASP A 169 4.26 -15.64 2.77
CA ASP A 169 2.82 -15.89 2.61
C ASP A 169 2.38 -15.76 1.14
N ASP A 170 2.98 -14.84 0.44
CA ASP A 170 2.67 -14.56 -0.97
C ASP A 170 3.80 -15.04 -1.92
N ASP A 171 4.89 -15.62 -1.39
CA ASP A 171 6.08 -16.12 -2.13
C ASP A 171 6.68 -15.08 -3.09
N VAL A 172 6.84 -13.85 -2.63
CA VAL A 172 7.38 -12.73 -3.41
C VAL A 172 8.53 -12.02 -2.68
N LEU A 173 9.37 -11.31 -3.41
CA LEU A 173 10.22 -10.27 -2.83
C LEU A 173 9.35 -9.04 -2.53
N LYS A 174 9.45 -8.51 -1.32
CA LYS A 174 8.76 -7.28 -0.93
C LYS A 174 9.74 -6.13 -0.86
N LEU A 175 9.46 -5.07 -1.59
CA LEU A 175 10.29 -3.88 -1.67
C LEU A 175 9.59 -2.68 -1.04
N ASN A 176 10.24 -2.09 -0.03
CA ASN A 176 9.77 -0.92 0.71
C ASN A 176 10.69 0.29 0.43
N PRO A 177 10.62 0.94 -0.74
CA PRO A 177 11.61 1.94 -1.15
C PRO A 177 11.62 3.18 -0.27
N LEU A 178 10.51 3.48 0.42
CA LEU A 178 10.41 4.61 1.34
C LEU A 178 10.73 4.25 2.80
N LEU A 179 11.35 3.09 3.06
CA LEU A 179 11.63 2.59 4.41
C LEU A 179 12.25 3.63 5.34
N LEU A 180 13.22 4.39 4.83
CA LEU A 180 14.01 5.38 5.59
C LEU A 180 13.40 6.80 5.58
N TRP A 181 12.26 7.00 4.93
CA TRP A 181 11.62 8.32 4.83
C TRP A 181 10.80 8.64 6.09
N SER A 182 10.87 9.89 6.51
CA SER A 182 9.92 10.45 7.48
C SER A 182 8.60 10.84 6.78
N GLU A 183 7.58 11.12 7.57
CA GLU A 183 6.32 11.67 7.05
C GLU A 183 6.54 13.04 6.39
N GLN A 184 7.43 13.84 6.98
CA GLN A 184 7.75 15.16 6.44
C GLN A 184 8.46 15.05 5.09
N ASP A 185 9.39 14.10 4.93
CA ASP A 185 10.06 13.86 3.64
C ASP A 185 9.05 13.55 2.53
N VAL A 186 8.05 12.70 2.82
CA VAL A 186 6.98 12.38 1.86
C VAL A 186 6.17 13.62 1.50
N LYS A 187 5.73 14.39 2.50
CA LYS A 187 4.94 15.61 2.28
C LYS A 187 5.70 16.66 1.46
N ASP A 188 6.98 16.84 1.76
CA ASP A 188 7.82 17.80 1.04
C ASP A 188 8.08 17.36 -0.39
N TYR A 189 8.31 16.05 -0.60
CA TYR A 189 8.48 15.48 -1.92
C TYR A 189 7.21 15.59 -2.78
N VAL A 190 6.04 15.27 -2.22
CA VAL A 190 4.73 15.42 -2.88
C VAL A 190 4.51 16.87 -3.32
N ARG A 191 4.81 17.82 -2.43
CA ARG A 191 4.67 19.24 -2.74
C ARG A 191 5.66 19.73 -3.80
N ALA A 192 6.94 19.36 -3.67
CA ALA A 192 8.00 19.78 -4.58
C ALA A 192 7.80 19.26 -6.02
N ASN A 193 7.20 18.08 -6.16
CA ASN A 193 6.96 17.44 -7.46
C ASN A 193 5.51 17.57 -7.95
N ALA A 194 4.66 18.35 -7.27
CA ALA A 194 3.25 18.54 -7.61
C ALA A 194 2.50 17.20 -7.84
N ILE A 195 2.81 16.19 -7.01
CA ILE A 195 2.23 14.85 -7.11
C ILE A 195 0.73 14.91 -6.79
N PRO A 196 -0.15 14.30 -7.60
CA PRO A 196 -1.56 14.21 -7.26
C PRO A 196 -1.78 13.41 -5.98
N TYR A 197 -2.59 13.93 -5.08
CA TYR A 197 -2.91 13.27 -3.81
C TYR A 197 -4.39 13.41 -3.45
N ASN A 198 -4.86 12.61 -2.50
CA ASN A 198 -6.25 12.62 -2.06
C ASN A 198 -6.55 13.88 -1.24
N LYS A 199 -7.55 14.66 -1.71
CA LYS A 199 -7.99 15.92 -1.07
C LYS A 199 -8.45 15.75 0.38
N LEU A 200 -8.81 14.54 0.80
CA LEU A 200 -9.17 14.25 2.18
C LEU A 200 -8.01 14.50 3.16
N HIS A 201 -6.75 14.44 2.70
CA HIS A 201 -5.61 14.82 3.54
C HIS A 201 -5.70 16.27 4.03
N ASP A 202 -6.21 17.18 3.20
CA ASP A 202 -6.42 18.60 3.56
C ASP A 202 -7.62 18.78 4.52
N GLN A 203 -8.46 17.75 4.66
CA GLN A 203 -9.65 17.74 5.50
C GLN A 203 -9.45 16.97 6.83
N GLY A 204 -8.20 16.72 7.20
CA GLY A 204 -7.86 16.05 8.46
C GLY A 204 -7.93 14.52 8.42
N PHE A 205 -7.77 13.90 7.24
CA PHE A 205 -7.67 12.45 7.10
C PHE A 205 -6.20 12.04 6.81
N PRO A 206 -5.36 11.87 7.82
CA PRO A 206 -3.95 11.51 7.60
C PRO A 206 -3.78 10.07 7.12
N SER A 207 -4.73 9.19 7.40
CA SER A 207 -4.76 7.79 6.95
C SER A 207 -6.12 7.46 6.36
N ILE A 208 -6.14 7.13 5.07
CA ILE A 208 -7.38 6.88 4.32
C ILE A 208 -7.51 5.39 4.00
N GLY A 209 -8.71 4.85 4.14
CA GLY A 209 -9.10 3.50 3.73
C GLY A 209 -10.56 3.49 3.30
N CYS A 210 -11.26 2.36 3.51
CA CYS A 210 -12.70 2.30 3.24
C CYS A 210 -13.44 3.42 3.99
N GLN A 211 -14.37 4.10 3.31
CA GLN A 211 -15.12 5.22 3.86
C GLN A 211 -15.79 4.91 5.21
N PRO A 212 -16.50 3.79 5.41
CA PRO A 212 -17.12 3.49 6.70
C PRO A 212 -16.11 3.16 7.80
N CYS A 213 -14.84 2.87 7.45
CA CYS A 213 -13.78 2.52 8.41
C CYS A 213 -12.78 3.66 8.63
N THR A 214 -13.11 4.88 8.19
CA THR A 214 -12.19 6.03 8.25
C THR A 214 -12.93 7.29 8.62
N ARG A 215 -12.42 8.03 9.60
CA ARG A 215 -12.86 9.39 9.94
C ARG A 215 -11.67 10.36 9.94
N ALA A 216 -11.95 11.64 9.88
CA ALA A 216 -10.97 12.67 10.17
C ALA A 216 -10.47 12.53 11.63
N VAL A 217 -9.21 12.91 11.87
CA VAL A 217 -8.63 13.00 13.22
C VAL A 217 -8.70 14.42 13.74
N ARG A 218 -8.79 14.57 15.05
CA ARG A 218 -8.75 15.87 15.72
C ARG A 218 -7.29 16.29 15.93
N PRO A 219 -7.00 17.58 16.05
CA PRO A 219 -5.67 18.04 16.43
C PRO A 219 -5.18 17.35 17.71
N GLY A 220 -3.99 16.75 17.66
CA GLY A 220 -3.38 16.03 18.79
C GLY A 220 -3.75 14.55 18.91
N GLU A 221 -4.69 14.03 18.09
CA GLU A 221 -4.91 12.58 18.00
C GLU A 221 -3.79 11.90 17.18
N ASP A 222 -3.57 10.62 17.45
CA ASP A 222 -2.68 9.78 16.66
C ASP A 222 -3.11 9.74 15.18
N VAL A 223 -2.14 9.66 14.25
CA VAL A 223 -2.36 9.61 12.80
C VAL A 223 -3.34 8.50 12.39
N ARG A 224 -3.37 7.40 13.12
CA ARG A 224 -4.27 6.25 12.86
C ARG A 224 -5.54 6.26 13.71
N ALA A 225 -5.75 7.25 14.59
CA ALA A 225 -6.94 7.33 15.44
C ALA A 225 -8.25 7.36 14.66
N GLY A 226 -8.21 7.82 13.40
CA GLY A 226 -9.34 7.80 12.47
C GLY A 226 -9.69 6.43 11.87
N ARG A 227 -8.81 5.42 12.02
CA ARG A 227 -9.02 4.07 11.47
C ARG A 227 -9.67 3.18 12.51
N TRP A 228 -10.78 2.52 12.15
CA TRP A 228 -11.53 1.64 13.05
C TRP A 228 -11.69 2.27 14.44
N TRP A 229 -12.11 3.54 14.50
CA TRP A 229 -12.15 4.38 15.71
C TRP A 229 -13.03 3.82 16.82
N TRP A 230 -13.85 2.81 16.54
CA TRP A 230 -14.70 2.10 17.50
C TRP A 230 -14.00 0.90 18.15
N GLU A 231 -12.79 0.54 17.71
CA GLU A 231 -12.03 -0.57 18.29
C GLU A 231 -10.96 -0.06 19.27
N ASP A 232 -10.48 -0.99 20.09
CA ASP A 232 -9.33 -0.76 20.96
C ASP A 232 -8.10 -0.36 20.10
N PRO A 233 -7.37 0.71 20.47
CA PRO A 233 -6.19 1.15 19.73
C PRO A 233 -5.17 0.05 19.44
N ASP A 234 -4.95 -0.87 20.37
CA ASP A 234 -3.98 -1.96 20.25
C ASP A 234 -4.40 -3.03 19.21
N LYS A 235 -5.66 -3.02 18.78
CA LYS A 235 -6.23 -3.99 17.84
C LYS A 235 -6.47 -3.41 16.43
N ARG A 236 -6.13 -2.15 16.21
CA ARG A 236 -6.38 -1.39 14.97
C ARG A 236 -5.34 -1.68 13.90
N GLU A 237 -5.16 -2.94 13.52
CA GLU A 237 -4.22 -3.31 12.45
C GLU A 237 -4.94 -3.84 11.21
N CYS A 238 -4.41 -3.49 10.04
CA CYS A 238 -4.89 -4.03 8.77
C CYS A 238 -4.19 -5.35 8.50
N GLY A 239 -4.93 -6.44 8.30
CA GLY A 239 -4.38 -7.75 8.00
C GLY A 239 -3.56 -7.87 6.69
N LEU A 240 -3.44 -6.77 5.92
CA LEU A 240 -2.68 -6.76 4.66
C LEU A 240 -1.16 -6.88 4.87
N HIS A 241 -0.65 -6.30 5.97
CA HIS A 241 0.79 -6.23 6.28
C HIS A 241 1.13 -6.77 7.67
N ALA A 242 0.14 -7.29 8.39
CA ALA A 242 0.25 -7.85 9.74
C ALA A 242 0.34 -9.38 9.71
N ARG A 243 1.05 -9.91 8.71
CA ARG A 243 1.27 -11.34 8.54
C ARG A 243 2.68 -11.71 8.94
#